data_fc1274b3d9e706f9406816ec3c06a054
#
_entry.id   fc1274b3d9e706f9406816ec3c06a054
#
_cell.length_a   1.000
_cell.length_b   1.000
_cell.length_c   1.000
_cell.angle_alpha   90.00
_cell.angle_beta   90.00
_cell.angle_gamma   90.00
#
_symmetry.space_group_name_H-M   'P 1'
#
loop_
_entity.id
_entity.type
_entity.pdbx_description
1 polymer ?
#
loop_
_entity_poly.entity_id
_entity_poly.type
_entity_poly.pdbx_seq_one_letter_code
_entity_poly.pdbx_strand_id
1 'polypeptide(L)'
;MGTVPFLCNPTLALHRDASFLFFVETKHALVFAQLGQESVIRPCSSHSSAYLDKNHGGLPSIEHRGGSGVPNNSSKWELYRFFNESEVIRPYLPPTRIFSYSALNEFLSSYGSTYIKPDKEHTGKGIIKVWKNKKKYRFKKETGKERQCSTIDHLYRKLTRMTHNKLHIIQKTIPMARIKKRRFDIRVMMMRDIYEDWNYVGMIAKVAGPGSIINNVRRGGGYVKKADAALLKCFPNTQVEKMISEMIDLCYRICNYFNGFKKSWQIGVDLSIDRRGKIHLIEINYEEPSHHLFRRLKDKTMYNRIRRMAKRYKKRKR
;
A
#
# COMPACT_ATOMS: atom_id res chain seq x y z
N MET A 1 -58.94 39.17 8.45
CA MET A 1 -58.77 38.36 9.67
C MET A 1 -57.76 37.28 9.34
N GLY A 2 -56.65 37.22 10.01
CA GLY A 2 -55.65 36.19 9.77
C GLY A 2 -54.22 36.72 9.90
N THR A 3 -53.72 36.65 11.08
CA THR A 3 -52.43 37.16 11.56
C THR A 3 -51.24 36.32 11.06
N VAL A 4 -50.19 37.00 10.58
CA VAL A 4 -48.88 36.43 10.25
C VAL A 4 -47.94 36.62 11.43
N PRO A 5 -47.14 35.64 11.87
CA PRO A 5 -46.07 35.90 12.79
C PRO A 5 -44.68 36.11 12.11
N PHE A 6 -43.95 37.00 12.69
CA PHE A 6 -42.62 37.51 12.36
C PHE A 6 -41.51 36.47 12.30
N LEU A 7 -40.64 36.61 11.29
CA LEU A 7 -39.34 35.99 11.18
C LEU A 7 -38.30 36.87 11.87
N CYS A 8 -37.59 36.30 12.85
CA CYS A 8 -36.35 36.88 13.38
C CYS A 8 -35.14 36.44 12.54
N ASN A 9 -34.40 37.39 12.01
CA ASN A 9 -33.13 37.22 11.35
C ASN A 9 -32.02 37.33 12.41
N PRO A 10 -31.04 36.47 12.48
CA PRO A 10 -29.80 36.75 13.17
C PRO A 10 -28.72 37.22 12.18
N THR A 11 -28.15 38.36 12.50
CA THR A 11 -27.07 39.08 11.87
C THR A 11 -25.80 38.24 11.80
N LEU A 12 -25.23 38.07 10.61
CA LEU A 12 -23.90 37.48 10.42
C LEU A 12 -22.84 38.57 10.73
N ALA A 13 -22.06 38.33 11.77
CA ALA A 13 -20.80 39.03 12.00
C ALA A 13 -19.68 38.26 11.29
N LEU A 14 -19.05 38.94 10.32
CA LEU A 14 -17.83 38.48 9.62
C LEU A 14 -16.64 38.61 10.57
N HIS A 15 -16.08 37.48 11.01
CA HIS A 15 -14.72 37.39 11.52
C HIS A 15 -13.82 36.77 10.46
N ARG A 16 -12.83 37.54 10.01
CA ARG A 16 -11.66 37.05 9.26
C ARG A 16 -10.74 36.29 10.20
N ASP A 17 -10.08 35.25 9.64
CA ASP A 17 -9.11 34.33 10.23
C ASP A 17 -9.70 33.04 10.81
N ALA A 18 -9.97 32.09 9.91
CA ALA A 18 -10.16 30.70 10.26
C ALA A 18 -9.21 29.81 9.46
N SER A 19 -8.10 29.48 10.11
CA SER A 19 -7.28 28.32 9.74
C SER A 19 -8.14 27.09 9.86
N PHE A 20 -8.51 26.45 8.74
CA PHE A 20 -9.26 25.21 8.74
C PHE A 20 -8.39 24.08 9.29
N LEU A 21 -8.52 23.80 10.57
CA LEU A 21 -8.13 22.55 11.21
C LEU A 21 -9.22 21.52 10.87
N PHE A 22 -8.98 20.65 9.88
CA PHE A 22 -9.81 19.47 9.68
C PHE A 22 -9.49 18.46 10.78
N PHE A 23 -10.31 18.44 11.82
CA PHE A 23 -10.45 17.30 12.69
C PHE A 23 -11.31 16.25 11.98
N VAL A 24 -10.69 15.18 11.49
CA VAL A 24 -11.44 13.98 11.15
C VAL A 24 -11.65 13.23 12.47
N GLU A 25 -12.78 13.48 13.13
CA GLU A 25 -13.30 12.56 14.15
C GLU A 25 -13.73 11.28 13.43
N THR A 26 -12.92 10.25 13.57
CA THR A 26 -13.30 8.92 13.10
C THR A 26 -14.31 8.33 14.10
N LYS A 27 -15.38 7.69 13.58
CA LYS A 27 -16.42 7.00 14.38
C LYS A 27 -15.87 6.04 15.46
N HIS A 28 -14.61 5.69 15.43
CA HIS A 28 -13.94 4.87 16.43
C HIS A 28 -13.65 5.58 17.76
N ALA A 29 -13.56 6.91 17.78
CA ALA A 29 -13.38 7.66 19.06
C ALA A 29 -14.67 7.69 19.88
N LEU A 30 -15.84 7.66 19.24
CA LEU A 30 -17.14 7.64 19.93
C LEU A 30 -17.50 6.27 20.53
N VAL A 31 -16.98 5.17 20.00
CA VAL A 31 -17.21 3.81 20.55
C VAL A 31 -16.42 3.58 21.84
N PHE A 32 -15.25 4.19 21.99
CA PHE A 32 -14.47 4.07 23.23
C PHE A 32 -14.99 4.93 24.38
N ALA A 33 -15.72 6.01 24.10
CA ALA A 33 -16.31 6.87 25.16
C ALA A 33 -17.60 6.30 25.75
N GLN A 34 -18.26 5.35 25.09
CA GLN A 34 -19.49 4.70 25.57
C GLN A 34 -19.28 3.39 26.35
N LEU A 35 -18.04 2.87 26.40
CA LEU A 35 -17.73 1.62 27.13
C LEU A 35 -17.04 1.86 28.50
N GLY A 36 -17.04 3.08 28.98
CA GLY A 36 -16.46 3.47 30.25
C GLY A 36 -17.49 3.60 31.41
N GLN A 37 -18.40 2.65 31.57
CA GLN A 37 -19.13 2.46 32.85
C GLN A 37 -19.12 0.98 33.21
N GLU A 38 -18.64 0.76 34.41
CA GLU A 38 -18.42 -0.53 35.08
C GLU A 38 -19.70 -1.39 35.14
N SER A 39 -19.55 -2.65 34.83
CA SER A 39 -20.35 -3.69 35.45
C SER A 39 -19.48 -4.94 35.68
N VAL A 40 -19.23 -5.15 36.95
CA VAL A 40 -18.59 -6.33 37.54
C VAL A 40 -19.51 -7.53 37.28
N ILE A 41 -19.06 -8.51 36.49
CA ILE A 41 -19.69 -9.82 36.45
C ILE A 41 -18.65 -10.87 36.85
N ARG A 42 -18.93 -11.53 37.99
CA ARG A 42 -18.18 -12.67 38.52
C ARG A 42 -18.38 -13.92 37.65
N PRO A 43 -17.41 -14.84 37.59
CA PRO A 43 -17.54 -16.06 36.79
C PRO A 43 -18.44 -17.06 37.53
N CYS A 44 -19.35 -17.67 36.76
CA CYS A 44 -20.11 -18.84 37.21
C CYS A 44 -19.41 -20.10 36.64
N SER A 45 -19.00 -20.96 37.58
CA SER A 45 -18.49 -22.31 37.30
C SER A 45 -19.64 -23.29 37.16
N SER A 46 -19.61 -24.19 36.18
CA SER A 46 -19.98 -25.63 36.33
C SER A 46 -20.06 -26.35 34.96
N HIS A 47 -19.20 -27.27 34.81
CA HIS A 47 -19.42 -28.72 34.60
C HIS A 47 -20.09 -29.24 33.31
N SER A 48 -19.31 -29.97 32.64
CA SER A 48 -19.40 -31.36 32.12
C SER A 48 -19.61 -31.52 30.62
N SER A 49 -18.69 -32.25 30.14
CA SER A 49 -18.69 -33.64 29.63
C SER A 49 -18.58 -33.75 28.12
N ALA A 50 -17.39 -34.23 27.78
CA ALA A 50 -17.03 -35.20 26.73
C ALA A 50 -17.91 -35.36 25.49
N TYR A 51 -17.30 -35.09 24.32
CA TYR A 51 -17.31 -36.04 23.19
C TYR A 51 -15.98 -35.90 22.43
N LEU A 52 -15.26 -37.04 22.38
CA LEU A 52 -14.09 -37.25 21.56
C LEU A 52 -14.52 -37.37 20.09
N ASP A 53 -13.98 -36.56 19.21
CA ASP A 53 -13.81 -36.98 17.83
C ASP A 53 -12.38 -36.71 17.36
N LYS A 54 -11.70 -37.78 17.03
CA LYS A 54 -10.36 -37.84 16.45
C LYS A 54 -10.51 -37.68 14.95
N ASN A 55 -9.95 -36.63 14.38
CA ASN A 55 -9.28 -36.57 13.08
C ASN A 55 -9.18 -35.12 12.59
N HIS A 56 -8.11 -34.43 12.97
CA HIS A 56 -7.60 -33.33 12.14
C HIS A 56 -6.08 -33.45 12.10
N GLY A 57 -5.62 -33.81 10.92
CA GLY A 57 -4.21 -33.84 10.56
C GLY A 57 -3.57 -32.50 10.84
N GLY A 58 -2.52 -32.52 11.65
CA GLY A 58 -1.73 -31.33 11.99
C GLY A 58 -1.14 -30.69 10.76
N LEU A 59 -1.35 -29.39 10.62
CA LEU A 59 -0.61 -28.54 9.72
C LEU A 59 0.88 -28.59 10.12
N PRO A 60 1.82 -28.73 9.17
CA PRO A 60 3.22 -28.73 9.49
C PRO A 60 3.63 -27.35 10.04
N SER A 61 4.09 -27.31 11.27
CA SER A 61 4.78 -26.18 11.87
C SER A 61 6.02 -25.86 11.03
N ILE A 62 6.05 -24.69 10.41
CA ILE A 62 7.24 -24.18 9.75
C ILE A 62 8.21 -23.75 10.85
N GLU A 63 9.18 -24.60 11.16
CA GLU A 63 10.32 -24.24 11.99
C GLU A 63 11.14 -23.15 11.29
N HIS A 64 11.05 -21.94 11.78
CA HIS A 64 11.99 -20.88 11.44
C HIS A 64 13.33 -21.17 12.12
N ARG A 65 14.23 -21.84 11.41
CA ARG A 65 15.64 -21.92 11.81
C ARG A 65 16.22 -20.51 11.85
N GLY A 66 16.49 -20.03 13.06
CA GLY A 66 17.24 -18.81 13.32
C GLY A 66 18.68 -18.97 12.79
N GLY A 67 18.95 -18.35 11.64
CA GLY A 67 20.27 -18.21 11.05
C GLY A 67 20.67 -16.75 11.11
N SER A 68 21.72 -16.45 11.86
CA SER A 68 22.40 -15.15 11.92
C SER A 68 22.94 -14.76 10.54
N GLY A 69 22.68 -13.53 10.10
CA GLY A 69 23.38 -12.93 8.97
C GLY A 69 22.69 -13.05 7.61
N VAL A 70 21.37 -12.82 7.49
CA VAL A 70 20.71 -12.74 6.17
C VAL A 70 20.83 -11.32 5.63
N PRO A 71 21.31 -11.12 4.38
CA PRO A 71 21.27 -9.81 3.74
C PRO A 71 19.85 -9.30 3.65
N ASN A 72 19.67 -8.03 3.93
CA ASN A 72 18.45 -7.25 4.10
C ASN A 72 17.59 -7.11 2.82
N ASN A 73 17.20 -8.20 2.15
CA ASN A 73 16.39 -8.16 0.93
C ASN A 73 15.17 -9.08 1.05
N SER A 74 14.05 -8.51 1.47
CA SER A 74 12.79 -9.23 1.51
C SER A 74 12.32 -9.65 0.13
N SER A 75 11.93 -10.93 0.02
CA SER A 75 11.35 -11.51 -1.19
C SER A 75 9.94 -10.94 -1.44
N LYS A 76 9.71 -10.41 -2.66
CA LYS A 76 8.38 -9.96 -3.10
C LYS A 76 7.42 -11.12 -3.25
N TRP A 77 7.93 -12.30 -3.62
CA TRP A 77 7.13 -13.50 -3.75
C TRP A 77 6.65 -14.02 -2.40
N GLU A 78 7.53 -14.08 -1.40
CA GLU A 78 7.16 -14.47 -0.04
C GLU A 78 6.13 -13.52 0.57
N LEU A 79 6.33 -12.20 0.44
CA LEU A 79 5.36 -11.21 0.88
C LEU A 79 4.02 -11.33 0.16
N TYR A 80 4.04 -11.57 -1.16
CA TYR A 80 2.80 -11.80 -1.92
C TYR A 80 2.07 -13.02 -1.41
N ARG A 81 2.74 -14.15 -1.23
CA ARG A 81 2.14 -15.38 -0.69
C ARG A 81 1.53 -15.13 0.68
N PHE A 82 2.30 -14.54 1.59
CA PHE A 82 1.86 -14.22 2.94
C PHE A 82 0.58 -13.36 2.95
N PHE A 83 0.54 -12.25 2.22
CA PHE A 83 -0.66 -11.42 2.16
C PHE A 83 -1.82 -12.07 1.39
N ASN A 84 -1.55 -12.99 0.48
CA ASN A 84 -2.58 -13.69 -0.28
C ASN A 84 -3.35 -14.72 0.57
N GLU A 85 -2.83 -15.13 1.71
CA GLU A 85 -3.52 -15.96 2.69
C GLU A 85 -4.61 -15.17 3.45
N SER A 86 -4.43 -13.86 3.58
CA SER A 86 -5.42 -12.99 4.24
C SER A 86 -6.62 -12.71 3.33
N GLU A 87 -7.81 -13.16 3.73
CA GLU A 87 -9.07 -12.88 2.99
C GLU A 87 -9.36 -11.37 2.87
N VAL A 88 -8.95 -10.59 3.87
CA VAL A 88 -9.15 -9.15 3.92
C VAL A 88 -8.19 -8.38 3.03
N ILE A 89 -6.93 -8.83 2.90
CA ILE A 89 -5.89 -8.14 2.11
C ILE A 89 -5.85 -8.65 0.68
N ARG A 90 -6.11 -9.92 0.44
CA ARG A 90 -6.10 -10.58 -0.88
C ARG A 90 -6.82 -9.79 -1.98
N PRO A 91 -8.02 -9.18 -1.78
CA PRO A 91 -8.72 -8.43 -2.82
C PRO A 91 -7.97 -7.21 -3.35
N TYR A 92 -6.99 -6.70 -2.59
CA TYR A 92 -6.14 -5.57 -2.95
C TYR A 92 -4.86 -5.97 -3.68
N LEU A 93 -4.54 -7.27 -3.71
CA LEU A 93 -3.32 -7.75 -4.37
C LEU A 93 -3.54 -7.86 -5.88
N PRO A 94 -2.66 -7.28 -6.72
CA PRO A 94 -2.70 -7.55 -8.14
C PRO A 94 -2.23 -9.00 -8.40
N PRO A 95 -2.88 -9.76 -9.29
CA PRO A 95 -2.45 -11.10 -9.67
C PRO A 95 -0.94 -11.15 -9.92
N THR A 96 -0.27 -12.10 -9.27
CA THR A 96 1.19 -12.23 -9.26
C THR A 96 1.57 -13.72 -9.27
N ARG A 97 2.61 -14.09 -10.04
CA ARG A 97 3.19 -15.44 -10.08
C ARG A 97 4.72 -15.36 -10.19
N ILE A 98 5.39 -16.48 -10.05
CA ILE A 98 6.80 -16.60 -10.44
C ILE A 98 6.88 -16.49 -11.96
N PHE A 99 7.88 -15.73 -12.47
CA PHE A 99 8.09 -15.56 -13.90
C PHE A 99 8.54 -16.88 -14.53
N SER A 100 7.76 -17.33 -15.51
CA SER A 100 8.02 -18.51 -16.34
C SER A 100 7.44 -18.28 -17.74
N TYR A 101 7.69 -19.18 -18.68
CA TYR A 101 7.07 -19.12 -20.01
C TYR A 101 5.54 -19.21 -19.94
N SER A 102 5.02 -20.19 -19.18
CA SER A 102 3.57 -20.38 -19.02
C SER A 102 2.91 -19.16 -18.37
N ALA A 103 3.50 -18.63 -17.30
CA ALA A 103 3.01 -17.41 -16.63
C ALA A 103 3.06 -16.18 -17.58
N LEU A 104 4.10 -16.01 -18.39
CA LEU A 104 4.18 -14.92 -19.35
C LEU A 104 3.07 -15.01 -20.39
N ASN A 105 2.84 -16.20 -20.96
CA ASN A 105 1.79 -16.44 -21.94
C ASN A 105 0.40 -16.17 -21.36
N GLU A 106 0.10 -16.74 -20.19
CA GLU A 106 -1.16 -16.54 -19.48
C GLU A 106 -1.42 -15.06 -19.18
N PHE A 107 -0.43 -14.35 -18.59
CA PHE A 107 -0.61 -12.95 -18.21
C PHE A 107 -0.79 -12.01 -19.40
N LEU A 108 -0.10 -12.26 -20.50
CA LEU A 108 -0.26 -11.47 -21.73
C LEU A 108 -1.56 -11.78 -22.47
N SER A 109 -2.05 -13.01 -22.40
CA SER A 109 -3.34 -13.40 -22.97
C SER A 109 -4.50 -12.83 -22.16
N SER A 110 -4.46 -12.98 -20.83
CA SER A 110 -5.56 -12.57 -19.93
C SER A 110 -5.59 -11.06 -19.68
N TYR A 111 -4.42 -10.41 -19.53
CA TYR A 111 -4.33 -9.01 -19.10
C TYR A 111 -3.75 -8.06 -20.14
N GLY A 112 -3.20 -8.55 -21.22
CA GLY A 112 -2.57 -7.77 -22.27
C GLY A 112 -1.28 -7.04 -21.87
N SER A 113 -1.02 -6.86 -20.56
CA SER A 113 0.16 -6.15 -20.05
C SER A 113 0.55 -6.60 -18.65
N THR A 114 1.85 -6.70 -18.41
CA THR A 114 2.42 -7.18 -17.15
C THR A 114 3.73 -6.50 -16.80
N TYR A 115 4.14 -6.60 -15.53
CA TYR A 115 5.46 -6.24 -15.05
C TYR A 115 6.23 -7.49 -14.63
N ILE A 116 7.50 -7.57 -15.03
CA ILE A 116 8.46 -8.53 -14.52
C ILE A 116 9.36 -7.78 -13.54
N LYS A 117 9.43 -8.24 -12.31
CA LYS A 117 10.15 -7.57 -11.21
C LYS A 117 11.13 -8.54 -10.57
N PRO A 118 12.40 -8.16 -10.34
CA PRO A 118 13.31 -8.96 -9.54
C PRO A 118 12.73 -9.18 -8.14
N ASP A 119 12.83 -10.39 -7.65
CA ASP A 119 12.24 -10.77 -6.36
C ASP A 119 12.82 -9.97 -5.20
N LYS A 120 14.15 -9.94 -5.07
CA LYS A 120 14.85 -9.33 -3.92
C LYS A 120 15.39 -7.91 -4.18
N GLU A 121 15.09 -7.28 -5.33
CA GLU A 121 15.57 -5.93 -5.64
C GLU A 121 14.58 -4.85 -5.21
N HIS A 122 15.10 -3.79 -4.59
CA HIS A 122 14.33 -2.60 -4.19
C HIS A 122 14.60 -1.43 -5.15
N THR A 123 13.94 -0.31 -4.91
CA THR A 123 14.13 0.94 -5.68
C THR A 123 13.70 0.89 -7.15
N GLY A 124 13.06 -0.19 -7.60
CA GLY A 124 12.57 -0.33 -8.97
C GLY A 124 13.65 -0.68 -10.00
N LYS A 125 14.86 -1.09 -9.57
CA LYS A 125 15.93 -1.57 -10.46
C LYS A 125 15.53 -2.91 -11.08
N GLY A 126 15.80 -3.10 -12.37
CA GLY A 126 15.55 -4.36 -13.07
C GLY A 126 14.08 -4.60 -13.46
N ILE A 127 13.17 -3.69 -13.18
CA ILE A 127 11.76 -3.82 -13.58
C ILE A 127 11.63 -3.72 -15.09
N ILE A 128 10.91 -4.68 -15.69
CA ILE A 128 10.58 -4.71 -17.10
C ILE A 128 9.06 -4.67 -17.25
N LYS A 129 8.55 -3.73 -18.03
CA LYS A 129 7.16 -3.72 -18.45
C LYS A 129 7.04 -4.43 -19.79
N VAL A 130 6.05 -5.32 -19.92
CA VAL A 130 5.75 -6.08 -21.13
C VAL A 130 4.29 -5.85 -21.49
N TRP A 131 3.99 -5.72 -22.81
CA TRP A 131 2.60 -5.62 -23.28
C TRP A 131 2.45 -6.13 -24.70
N LYS A 132 1.25 -6.65 -24.98
CA LYS A 132 0.84 -7.04 -26.33
C LYS A 132 0.30 -5.81 -27.06
N ASN A 133 0.72 -5.61 -28.30
CA ASN A 133 0.22 -4.56 -29.18
C ASN A 133 -0.07 -5.15 -30.55
N LYS A 134 -1.35 -5.34 -30.88
CA LYS A 134 -1.81 -6.08 -32.07
C LYS A 134 -1.14 -7.47 -32.12
N LYS A 135 -0.44 -7.81 -33.20
CA LYS A 135 0.26 -9.08 -33.39
C LYS A 135 1.69 -9.11 -32.83
N LYS A 136 2.18 -8.01 -32.18
CA LYS A 136 3.57 -7.90 -31.68
C LYS A 136 3.59 -7.75 -30.17
N TYR A 137 4.69 -8.18 -29.55
CA TYR A 137 4.99 -7.99 -28.14
C TYR A 137 5.98 -6.86 -27.97
N ARG A 138 5.74 -5.96 -27.03
CA ARG A 138 6.63 -4.85 -26.69
C ARG A 138 7.07 -4.94 -25.26
N PHE A 139 8.27 -4.50 -24.99
CA PHE A 139 8.79 -4.43 -23.65
C PHE A 139 9.73 -3.24 -23.46
N LYS A 140 9.82 -2.78 -22.22
CA LYS A 140 10.70 -1.67 -21.83
C LYS A 140 11.22 -1.94 -20.41
N LYS A 141 12.53 -1.80 -20.20
CA LYS A 141 13.16 -1.78 -18.89
C LYS A 141 12.98 -0.40 -18.25
N GLU A 142 13.15 -0.29 -16.93
CA GLU A 142 13.02 0.99 -16.19
C GLU A 142 13.91 2.10 -16.75
N THR A 143 15.07 1.72 -17.24
CA THR A 143 15.98 2.56 -18.02
C THR A 143 16.12 1.97 -19.41
N GLY A 144 15.94 2.77 -20.44
CA GLY A 144 16.16 2.32 -21.81
C GLY A 144 15.00 2.55 -22.74
N LYS A 145 15.21 2.21 -24.00
CA LYS A 145 14.25 2.35 -25.08
C LYS A 145 13.28 1.17 -25.12
N GLU A 146 12.11 1.39 -25.67
CA GLU A 146 11.15 0.34 -26.01
C GLU A 146 11.73 -0.59 -27.07
N ARG A 147 11.47 -1.89 -26.93
CA ARG A 147 11.86 -2.95 -27.87
C ARG A 147 10.66 -3.79 -28.23
N GLN A 148 10.71 -4.52 -29.34
CA GLN A 148 9.63 -5.37 -29.80
C GLN A 148 10.11 -6.77 -30.22
N CYS A 149 9.18 -7.73 -30.16
CA CYS A 149 9.34 -9.10 -30.63
C CYS A 149 8.10 -9.51 -31.41
N SER A 150 8.25 -10.38 -32.41
CA SER A 150 7.14 -10.90 -33.23
C SER A 150 6.43 -12.06 -32.50
N THR A 151 7.19 -12.92 -31.79
CA THR A 151 6.67 -14.13 -31.15
C THR A 151 6.90 -14.07 -29.65
N ILE A 152 6.11 -14.84 -28.88
CA ILE A 152 6.26 -14.96 -27.45
C ILE A 152 7.55 -15.71 -27.06
N ASP A 153 7.97 -16.69 -27.87
CA ASP A 153 9.21 -17.44 -27.66
C ASP A 153 10.43 -16.53 -27.74
N HIS A 154 10.46 -15.65 -28.77
CA HIS A 154 11.52 -14.69 -28.93
C HIS A 154 11.52 -13.67 -27.77
N LEU A 155 10.32 -13.22 -27.34
CA LEU A 155 10.17 -12.37 -26.17
C LEU A 155 10.71 -13.06 -24.91
N TYR A 156 10.27 -14.29 -24.63
CA TYR A 156 10.68 -15.04 -23.44
C TYR A 156 12.19 -15.23 -23.39
N ARG A 157 12.82 -15.68 -24.48
CA ARG A 157 14.28 -15.82 -24.55
C ARG A 157 15.02 -14.51 -24.26
N LYS A 158 14.53 -13.38 -24.79
CA LYS A 158 15.11 -12.05 -24.48
C LYS A 158 14.95 -11.68 -23.00
N LEU A 159 13.76 -11.88 -22.45
CA LEU A 159 13.47 -11.56 -21.05
C LEU A 159 14.31 -12.43 -20.09
N THR A 160 14.45 -13.73 -20.37
CA THR A 160 15.27 -14.65 -19.57
C THR A 160 16.74 -14.22 -19.54
N ARG A 161 17.30 -13.80 -20.66
CA ARG A 161 18.66 -13.22 -20.70
C ARG A 161 18.75 -11.93 -19.86
N MET A 162 17.72 -11.07 -19.90
CA MET A 162 17.71 -9.80 -19.15
C MET A 162 17.50 -10.00 -17.64
N THR A 163 16.93 -11.11 -17.22
CA THR A 163 16.73 -11.47 -15.82
C THR A 163 17.93 -12.22 -15.24
N HIS A 164 18.92 -12.57 -16.06
CA HIS A 164 20.13 -13.30 -15.66
C HIS A 164 19.82 -14.58 -14.87
N ASN A 165 18.76 -15.28 -15.20
CA ASN A 165 18.24 -16.48 -14.51
C ASN A 165 17.99 -16.27 -13.00
N LYS A 166 17.90 -15.03 -12.52
CA LYS A 166 17.52 -14.72 -11.14
C LYS A 166 16.01 -14.82 -10.96
N LEU A 167 15.60 -15.12 -9.75
CA LEU A 167 14.17 -15.18 -9.42
C LEU A 167 13.49 -13.83 -9.69
N HIS A 168 12.43 -13.86 -10.49
CA HIS A 168 11.58 -12.73 -10.79
C HIS A 168 10.12 -13.12 -10.59
N ILE A 169 9.31 -12.15 -10.25
CA ILE A 169 7.85 -12.28 -10.28
C ILE A 169 7.29 -11.62 -11.53
N ILE A 170 6.17 -12.15 -12.02
CA ILE A 170 5.33 -11.53 -13.02
C ILE A 170 4.04 -11.05 -12.35
N GLN A 171 3.66 -9.79 -12.59
CA GLN A 171 2.52 -9.16 -11.94
C GLN A 171 1.67 -8.40 -12.96
N LYS A 172 0.34 -8.54 -12.85
CA LYS A 172 -0.63 -7.80 -13.68
C LYS A 172 -0.35 -6.30 -13.62
N THR A 173 -0.37 -5.63 -14.78
CA THR A 173 -0.31 -4.17 -14.84
C THR A 173 -1.61 -3.56 -14.34
N ILE A 174 -1.53 -2.69 -13.34
CA ILE A 174 -2.67 -1.91 -12.86
C ILE A 174 -2.85 -0.70 -13.79
N PRO A 175 -4.08 -0.45 -14.28
CA PRO A 175 -4.39 0.73 -15.09
C PRO A 175 -4.51 1.97 -14.20
N MET A 176 -3.39 2.39 -13.57
CA MET A 176 -3.31 3.47 -12.59
C MET A 176 -3.96 4.78 -13.05
N ALA A 177 -4.57 5.51 -12.14
CA ALA A 177 -4.96 6.90 -12.32
C ALA A 177 -3.75 7.77 -12.71
N ARG A 178 -4.01 8.91 -13.37
CA ARG A 178 -2.95 9.75 -13.93
C ARG A 178 -3.20 11.23 -13.73
N ILE A 179 -2.14 11.95 -13.38
CA ILE A 179 -2.12 13.41 -13.37
C ILE A 179 -1.36 13.86 -14.62
N LYS A 180 -2.01 14.60 -15.54
CA LYS A 180 -1.38 15.06 -16.81
C LYS A 180 -0.62 13.93 -17.53
N LYS A 181 -1.29 12.79 -17.76
CA LYS A 181 -0.75 11.56 -18.38
C LYS A 181 0.32 10.82 -17.55
N ARG A 182 0.74 11.30 -16.38
CA ARG A 182 1.74 10.69 -15.50
C ARG A 182 1.06 9.85 -14.42
N ARG A 183 1.51 8.61 -14.25
CA ARG A 183 1.03 7.70 -13.21
C ARG A 183 1.52 8.15 -11.84
N PHE A 184 0.78 7.81 -10.80
CA PHE A 184 1.22 8.00 -9.42
C PHE A 184 0.78 6.81 -8.56
N ASP A 185 1.47 6.63 -7.46
CA ASP A 185 1.09 5.76 -6.35
C ASP A 185 1.14 6.56 -5.05
N ILE A 186 0.54 6.01 -4.01
CA ILE A 186 0.48 6.62 -2.69
C ILE A 186 1.42 5.86 -1.75
N ARG A 187 2.36 6.56 -1.12
CA ARG A 187 3.14 6.07 0.01
C ARG A 187 2.42 6.47 1.29
N VAL A 188 1.96 5.49 2.05
CA VAL A 188 1.43 5.67 3.40
C VAL A 188 2.53 5.30 4.40
N MET A 189 2.73 6.12 5.43
CA MET A 189 3.67 5.86 6.51
C MET A 189 2.91 5.45 7.76
N MET A 190 3.16 4.24 8.22
CA MET A 190 2.69 3.67 9.47
C MET A 190 3.86 3.52 10.43
N MET A 191 3.70 3.91 11.70
CA MET A 191 4.75 3.81 12.71
C MET A 191 4.16 3.40 14.05
N ARG A 192 4.92 2.61 14.82
CA ARG A 192 4.55 2.33 16.20
C ARG A 192 4.90 3.50 17.10
N ASP A 193 4.08 3.73 18.09
CA ASP A 193 4.37 4.65 19.17
C ASP A 193 5.18 3.97 20.31
N ILE A 194 5.26 4.64 21.45
CA ILE A 194 5.96 4.11 22.62
C ILE A 194 5.23 2.93 23.28
N TYR A 195 3.94 2.73 23.01
CA TYR A 195 3.12 1.62 23.51
C TYR A 195 3.10 0.44 22.53
N GLU A 196 3.86 0.52 21.43
CA GLU A 196 3.90 -0.44 20.34
C GLU A 196 2.63 -0.46 19.46
N ASP A 197 1.73 0.53 19.60
CA ASP A 197 0.53 0.64 18.77
C ASP A 197 0.84 1.26 17.41
N TRP A 198 0.20 0.71 16.37
CA TRP A 198 0.31 1.25 15.03
C TRP A 198 -0.42 2.59 14.89
N ASN A 199 0.25 3.55 14.31
CA ASN A 199 -0.28 4.87 14.03
C ASN A 199 -0.09 5.26 12.57
N TYR A 200 -1.14 5.76 11.94
CA TYR A 200 -1.04 6.47 10.68
C TYR A 200 -0.32 7.82 10.90
N VAL A 201 0.76 8.06 10.16
CA VAL A 201 1.59 9.26 10.33
C VAL A 201 1.45 10.24 9.19
N GLY A 202 1.08 9.76 8.00
CA GLY A 202 0.85 10.60 6.84
C GLY A 202 0.93 9.83 5.52
N MET A 203 0.48 10.46 4.43
CA MET A 203 0.57 9.90 3.09
C MET A 203 0.95 10.94 2.04
N ILE A 204 1.65 10.50 1.00
CA ILE A 204 2.07 11.32 -0.14
C ILE A 204 1.84 10.58 -1.45
N ALA A 205 1.57 11.32 -2.51
CA ALA A 205 1.58 10.80 -3.87
C ALA A 205 3.00 10.89 -4.47
N LYS A 206 3.49 9.79 -5.01
CA LYS A 206 4.72 9.70 -5.81
C LYS A 206 4.34 9.73 -7.29
N VAL A 207 4.53 10.86 -7.95
CA VAL A 207 4.18 11.02 -9.37
C VAL A 207 5.38 10.68 -10.24
N ALA A 208 5.17 9.74 -11.18
CA ALA A 208 6.21 9.26 -12.09
C ALA A 208 6.75 10.38 -13.00
N GLY A 209 7.99 10.27 -13.43
CA GLY A 209 8.57 11.13 -14.46
C GLY A 209 7.93 10.92 -15.84
N PRO A 210 8.14 11.82 -16.80
CA PRO A 210 7.65 11.67 -18.16
C PRO A 210 8.15 10.35 -18.78
N GLY A 211 7.25 9.55 -19.39
CA GLY A 211 7.59 8.29 -20.04
C GLY A 211 8.15 7.17 -19.15
N SER A 212 8.29 7.41 -17.83
CA SER A 212 8.79 6.41 -16.89
C SER A 212 7.80 5.25 -16.75
N ILE A 213 8.29 4.01 -16.66
CA ILE A 213 7.50 2.82 -16.36
C ILE A 213 7.42 2.54 -14.85
N ILE A 214 8.19 3.25 -14.02
CA ILE A 214 8.20 3.15 -12.57
C ILE A 214 7.83 4.49 -11.92
N ASN A 215 7.32 4.45 -10.69
CA ASN A 215 6.95 5.63 -9.92
C ASN A 215 8.06 6.07 -8.93
N ASN A 216 9.28 5.55 -9.10
CA ASN A 216 10.41 5.92 -8.25
C ASN A 216 10.84 7.37 -8.55
N VAL A 217 10.67 8.24 -7.54
CA VAL A 217 10.94 9.68 -7.65
C VAL A 217 12.43 9.98 -7.92
N ARG A 218 13.34 9.15 -7.39
CA ARG A 218 14.80 9.36 -7.57
C ARG A 218 15.27 8.95 -8.97
N ARG A 219 14.78 7.82 -9.49
CA ARG A 219 15.24 7.25 -10.76
C ARG A 219 14.46 7.72 -11.99
N GLY A 220 13.21 8.12 -11.81
CA GLY A 220 12.30 8.38 -12.93
C GLY A 220 12.05 9.86 -13.21
N GLY A 221 12.75 10.82 -12.59
CA GLY A 221 12.45 12.24 -12.76
C GLY A 221 11.05 12.61 -12.26
N GLY A 222 10.59 11.90 -11.24
CA GLY A 222 9.29 12.12 -10.60
C GLY A 222 9.31 13.22 -9.54
N TYR A 223 8.15 13.51 -8.97
CA TYR A 223 7.97 14.43 -7.85
C TYR A 223 6.96 13.90 -6.84
N VAL A 224 6.92 14.51 -5.66
CA VAL A 224 5.92 14.22 -4.64
C VAL A 224 4.85 15.32 -4.58
N LYS A 225 3.64 14.94 -4.19
CA LYS A 225 2.50 15.84 -3.97
C LYS A 225 1.73 15.37 -2.73
N LYS A 226 0.95 16.24 -2.07
CA LYS A 226 -0.04 15.80 -1.07
C LYS A 226 -0.97 14.78 -1.71
N ALA A 227 -1.32 13.71 -0.99
CA ALA A 227 -2.10 12.60 -1.54
C ALA A 227 -3.50 13.05 -1.97
N ASP A 228 -4.20 13.80 -1.12
CA ASP A 228 -5.49 14.42 -1.38
C ASP A 228 -5.46 15.27 -2.67
N ALA A 229 -4.50 16.21 -2.74
CA ALA A 229 -4.34 17.09 -3.89
C ALA A 229 -3.94 16.34 -5.19
N ALA A 230 -3.41 15.13 -5.10
CA ALA A 230 -3.15 14.27 -6.25
C ALA A 230 -4.43 13.54 -6.69
N LEU A 231 -5.18 12.99 -5.73
CA LEU A 231 -6.43 12.26 -5.96
C LEU A 231 -7.53 13.16 -6.53
N LEU A 232 -7.69 14.39 -6.01
CA LEU A 232 -8.62 15.42 -6.51
C LEU A 232 -8.38 15.83 -7.97
N LYS A 233 -7.22 15.51 -8.56
CA LYS A 233 -6.99 15.67 -10.01
C LYS A 233 -7.61 14.57 -10.86
N CYS A 234 -8.09 13.49 -10.23
CA CYS A 234 -8.58 12.30 -10.90
C CYS A 234 -9.99 11.90 -10.48
N PHE A 235 -10.44 12.29 -9.29
CA PHE A 235 -11.69 11.83 -8.67
C PHE A 235 -12.44 12.98 -7.97
N PRO A 236 -13.78 12.90 -7.85
CA PRO A 236 -14.59 13.84 -7.06
C PRO A 236 -14.21 13.83 -5.57
N ASN A 237 -14.45 14.95 -4.86
CA ASN A 237 -14.09 15.12 -3.45
C ASN A 237 -14.67 14.02 -2.55
N THR A 238 -15.96 13.73 -2.68
CA THR A 238 -16.65 12.69 -1.88
C THR A 238 -16.05 11.30 -2.07
N GLN A 239 -15.54 10.99 -3.25
CA GLN A 239 -14.84 9.73 -3.52
C GLN A 239 -13.43 9.76 -2.91
N VAL A 240 -12.73 10.88 -2.97
CA VAL A 240 -11.37 11.04 -2.41
C VAL A 240 -11.36 10.83 -0.91
N GLU A 241 -12.33 11.38 -0.18
CA GLU A 241 -12.45 11.19 1.27
C GLU A 241 -12.63 9.71 1.63
N LYS A 242 -13.54 9.02 0.94
CA LYS A 242 -13.74 7.55 1.12
C LYS A 242 -12.48 6.75 0.82
N MET A 243 -11.78 7.09 -0.27
CA MET A 243 -10.52 6.42 -0.65
C MET A 243 -9.42 6.64 0.37
N ILE A 244 -9.30 7.84 0.94
CA ILE A 244 -8.31 8.13 1.99
C ILE A 244 -8.60 7.30 3.23
N SER A 245 -9.85 7.25 3.69
CA SER A 245 -10.27 6.42 4.81
C SER A 245 -9.98 4.95 4.55
N GLU A 246 -10.37 4.41 3.40
CA GLU A 246 -10.13 3.00 3.01
C GLU A 246 -8.63 2.68 2.95
N MET A 247 -7.80 3.59 2.44
CA MET A 247 -6.34 3.40 2.42
C MET A 247 -5.74 3.35 3.82
N ILE A 248 -6.22 4.18 4.74
CA ILE A 248 -5.76 4.19 6.14
C ILE A 248 -6.16 2.88 6.82
N ASP A 249 -7.42 2.48 6.72
CA ASP A 249 -7.95 1.24 7.30
C ASP A 249 -7.22 0.01 6.75
N LEU A 250 -7.00 -0.02 5.44
CA LEU A 250 -6.21 -1.09 4.80
C LEU A 250 -4.78 -1.13 5.36
N CYS A 251 -4.14 0.02 5.58
CA CYS A 251 -2.79 0.06 6.13
C CYS A 251 -2.73 -0.45 7.58
N TYR A 252 -3.74 -0.16 8.42
CA TYR A 252 -3.84 -0.77 9.76
C TYR A 252 -3.97 -2.30 9.66
N ARG A 253 -4.84 -2.82 8.80
CA ARG A 253 -5.00 -4.27 8.57
C ARG A 253 -3.70 -4.92 8.08
N ILE A 254 -3.01 -4.29 7.12
CA ILE A 254 -1.71 -4.74 6.62
C ILE A 254 -0.67 -4.80 7.75
N CYS A 255 -0.56 -3.74 8.55
CA CYS A 255 0.42 -3.66 9.63
C CYS A 255 0.16 -4.70 10.73
N ASN A 256 -1.11 -4.89 11.12
CA ASN A 256 -1.50 -5.89 12.10
C ASN A 256 -1.24 -7.32 11.60
N TYR A 257 -1.63 -7.62 10.37
CA TYR A 257 -1.37 -8.93 9.77
C TYR A 257 0.12 -9.21 9.59
N PHE A 258 0.91 -8.18 9.21
CA PHE A 258 2.35 -8.27 9.03
C PHE A 258 3.13 -8.63 10.30
N ASN A 259 2.55 -8.45 11.48
CA ASN A 259 3.17 -8.87 12.74
C ASN A 259 3.46 -10.37 12.78
N GLY A 260 2.66 -11.19 12.10
CA GLY A 260 2.89 -12.63 11.92
C GLY A 260 4.04 -12.99 10.98
N PHE A 261 4.51 -12.03 10.15
CA PHE A 261 5.62 -12.25 9.24
C PHE A 261 6.95 -11.77 9.83
N LYS A 262 6.99 -10.52 10.30
CA LYS A 262 8.21 -9.93 10.88
C LYS A 262 7.85 -8.75 11.80
N LYS A 263 8.51 -8.65 12.94
CA LYS A 263 8.40 -7.49 13.80
C LYS A 263 9.02 -6.27 13.14
N SER A 264 8.25 -5.19 13.00
CA SER A 264 8.72 -3.90 12.51
C SER A 264 8.10 -2.77 13.32
N TRP A 265 8.79 -1.65 13.44
CA TRP A 265 8.30 -0.45 14.13
C TRP A 265 7.84 0.65 13.17
N GLN A 266 8.14 0.48 11.88
CA GLN A 266 7.72 1.40 10.82
C GLN A 266 7.51 0.64 9.52
N ILE A 267 6.45 0.97 8.80
CA ILE A 267 6.14 0.39 7.50
C ILE A 267 5.70 1.50 6.55
N GLY A 268 6.36 1.58 5.40
CA GLY A 268 5.92 2.40 4.28
C GLY A 268 5.13 1.53 3.30
N VAL A 269 3.81 1.71 3.25
CA VAL A 269 2.91 0.97 2.36
C VAL A 269 2.78 1.72 1.04
N ASP A 270 3.03 1.05 -0.08
CA ASP A 270 2.83 1.60 -1.42
C ASP A 270 1.51 1.09 -2.00
N LEU A 271 0.55 1.99 -2.14
CA LEU A 271 -0.77 1.73 -2.71
C LEU A 271 -0.90 2.38 -4.08
N SER A 272 -1.58 1.71 -5.00
CA SER A 272 -1.95 2.26 -6.29
C SER A 272 -3.47 2.38 -6.38
N ILE A 273 -3.94 3.41 -7.06
CA ILE A 273 -5.35 3.59 -7.36
C ILE A 273 -5.54 3.46 -8.86
N ASP A 274 -6.44 2.59 -9.30
CA ASP A 274 -6.75 2.46 -10.72
C ASP A 274 -7.71 3.57 -11.21
N ARG A 275 -8.02 3.58 -12.50
CA ARG A 275 -8.90 4.60 -13.10
C ARG A 275 -10.35 4.55 -12.61
N ARG A 276 -10.76 3.44 -11.97
CA ARG A 276 -12.10 3.25 -11.40
C ARG A 276 -12.14 3.57 -9.92
N GLY A 277 -10.99 3.93 -9.32
CA GLY A 277 -10.86 4.23 -7.90
C GLY A 277 -10.54 3.02 -7.02
N LYS A 278 -10.38 1.81 -7.59
CA LYS A 278 -10.00 0.63 -6.81
C LYS A 278 -8.55 0.75 -6.31
N ILE A 279 -8.37 0.47 -5.03
CA ILE A 279 -7.07 0.47 -4.35
C ILE A 279 -6.39 -0.88 -4.57
N HIS A 280 -5.07 -0.86 -4.78
CA HIS A 280 -4.24 -2.03 -4.92
C HIS A 280 -2.97 -1.89 -4.08
N LEU A 281 -2.60 -2.93 -3.34
CA LEU A 281 -1.33 -3.03 -2.62
C LEU A 281 -0.21 -3.39 -3.60
N ILE A 282 0.79 -2.51 -3.72
CA ILE A 282 1.93 -2.69 -4.64
C ILE A 282 3.13 -3.30 -3.93
N GLU A 283 3.47 -2.76 -2.77
CA GLU A 283 4.67 -3.12 -2.02
C GLU A 283 4.59 -2.59 -0.60
N ILE A 284 5.24 -3.27 0.34
CA ILE A 284 5.54 -2.71 1.66
C ILE A 284 7.06 -2.58 1.84
N ASN A 285 7.46 -1.52 2.53
CA ASN A 285 8.84 -1.23 2.88
C ASN A 285 8.91 -1.19 4.41
N TYR A 286 9.40 -2.24 5.04
CA TYR A 286 9.31 -2.42 6.48
C TYR A 286 10.66 -2.33 7.22
N GLU A 287 11.77 -2.38 6.51
CA GLU A 287 13.10 -2.28 7.12
C GLU A 287 13.49 -0.82 7.33
N GLU A 288 13.61 -0.05 6.23
CA GLU A 288 13.95 1.38 6.28
C GLU A 288 13.11 2.18 5.28
N PRO A 289 11.81 2.38 5.54
CA PRO A 289 11.00 3.22 4.67
C PRO A 289 11.52 4.65 4.63
N SER A 290 11.76 5.18 3.43
CA SER A 290 12.39 6.49 3.26
C SER A 290 11.53 7.65 3.77
N HIS A 291 11.92 8.28 4.86
CA HIS A 291 11.32 9.50 5.40
C HIS A 291 11.58 10.73 4.48
N HIS A 292 12.67 10.71 3.71
CA HIS A 292 13.06 11.81 2.82
C HIS A 292 12.04 12.13 1.72
N LEU A 293 11.17 11.19 1.36
CA LEU A 293 10.09 11.47 0.43
C LEU A 293 9.14 12.53 0.98
N PHE A 294 8.79 12.45 2.27
CA PHE A 294 7.93 13.43 2.94
C PHE A 294 8.60 14.81 3.08
N ARG A 295 9.93 14.85 3.24
CA ARG A 295 10.71 16.11 3.26
C ARG A 295 10.60 16.90 1.96
N ARG A 296 10.28 16.25 0.82
CA ARG A 296 10.15 16.92 -0.48
C ARG A 296 8.86 17.74 -0.63
N LEU A 297 7.86 17.57 0.22
CA LEU A 297 6.70 18.46 0.28
C LEU A 297 7.13 19.84 0.79
N LYS A 298 6.44 20.90 0.35
CA LYS A 298 6.61 22.26 0.91
C LYS A 298 6.23 22.27 2.40
N ASP A 299 5.06 21.74 2.71
CA ASP A 299 4.58 21.53 4.08
C ASP A 299 5.35 20.39 4.74
N LYS A 300 6.03 20.69 5.86
CA LYS A 300 6.88 19.75 6.59
C LYS A 300 6.17 19.03 7.75
N THR A 301 4.88 19.29 7.96
CA THR A 301 4.12 18.75 9.11
C THR A 301 4.24 17.24 9.22
N MET A 302 3.95 16.49 8.13
CA MET A 302 4.09 15.02 8.14
C MET A 302 5.55 14.58 8.37
N TYR A 303 6.51 15.23 7.73
CA TYR A 303 7.92 14.92 7.90
C TYR A 303 8.38 15.12 9.36
N ASN A 304 7.97 16.22 9.98
CA ASN A 304 8.29 16.51 11.37
C ASN A 304 7.61 15.53 12.34
N ARG A 305 6.36 15.12 12.05
CA ARG A 305 5.66 14.07 12.81
C ARG A 305 6.42 12.74 12.75
N ILE A 306 6.83 12.31 11.55
CA ILE A 306 7.63 11.09 11.34
C ILE A 306 8.94 11.15 12.17
N ARG A 307 9.66 12.27 12.10
CA ARG A 307 10.91 12.43 12.86
C ARG A 307 10.70 12.39 14.37
N ARG A 308 9.66 13.04 14.87
CA ARG A 308 9.34 13.02 16.32
C ARG A 308 9.02 11.60 16.79
N MET A 309 8.18 10.87 16.06
CA MET A 309 7.85 9.48 16.40
C MET A 309 9.09 8.59 16.37
N ALA A 310 9.90 8.68 15.31
CA ALA A 310 11.15 7.93 15.21
C ALA A 310 12.12 8.20 16.36
N LYS A 311 12.25 9.48 16.78
CA LYS A 311 13.11 9.86 17.94
C LYS A 311 12.58 9.28 19.24
N ARG A 312 11.26 9.36 19.50
CA ARG A 312 10.63 8.82 20.71
C ARG A 312 10.77 7.30 20.79
N TYR A 313 10.47 6.59 19.71
CA TYR A 313 10.57 5.14 19.66
C TYR A 313 12.00 4.65 19.91
N LYS A 314 12.99 5.27 19.26
CA LYS A 314 14.42 4.92 19.46
C LYS A 314 14.94 5.23 20.85
N LYS A 315 14.43 6.32 21.50
CA LYS A 315 14.82 6.66 22.89
C LYS A 315 14.33 5.62 23.91
N ARG A 316 13.15 5.02 23.68
CA ARG A 316 12.62 3.96 24.57
C ARG A 316 13.42 2.65 24.49
N LYS A 317 14.05 2.38 23.36
CA LYS A 317 14.81 1.12 23.14
C LYS A 317 16.27 1.17 23.54
N ARG A 318 16.73 2.33 23.98
CA ARG A 318 18.02 2.51 24.65
C ARG A 318 17.86 2.43 26.16
#